data_614905cc58473b8668338130e72c4d3b
#
_entry.id   614905cc58473b8668338130e72c4d3b
#
_cell.length_a   1.000
_cell.length_b   1.000
_cell.length_c   1.000
_cell.angle_alpha   90.00
_cell.angle_beta   90.00
_cell.angle_gamma   90.00
#
_symmetry.space_group_name_H-M   'P 1'
#
loop_
_entity.id
_entity.type
_entity.pdbx_description
1 polymer ?
#
loop_
_entity_poly.entity_id
_entity_poly.type
_entity_poly.pdbx_seq_one_letter_code
_entity_poly.pdbx_strand_id
1 'polypeptide(L)'
;NTKEIVGNKYGTPSEIPFKVVDADTGLKLSVRIRCFGEYSYKIVDPILFYTNVAGNATDSYERSQIDGQLKSELLTALQPAFAKISAQRIDYTDLAGHTFEIAEALNEVLSKKWTELRGLAIVSFGVNSVKANEEDEAKIQKIQMGMAMSNPAMGAGVLVDAQSDAMRTAAGNEGGMGAAFGFMGMNMAGAAGGMNASNLYGMAGQQQQQMPQQAPAPAPAPA
;
A
#
# COMPACT_ATOMS: atom_id res chain seq x y z
N ASN A 1 -35.55 10.37 -10.29
CA ASN A 1 -34.34 10.99 -10.80
C ASN A 1 -33.25 9.93 -10.95
N THR A 2 -32.94 9.56 -12.18
CA THR A 2 -31.90 8.53 -12.52
C THR A 2 -30.53 9.16 -12.80
N LYS A 3 -30.37 10.47 -12.53
CA LYS A 3 -29.08 11.15 -12.67
C LYS A 3 -28.13 10.69 -11.57
N GLU A 4 -26.85 10.78 -11.88
CA GLU A 4 -25.78 10.53 -10.92
C GLU A 4 -25.85 11.54 -9.77
N ILE A 5 -25.75 11.04 -8.56
CA ILE A 5 -25.74 11.79 -7.31
C ILE A 5 -24.29 11.89 -6.84
N VAL A 6 -23.70 13.05 -7.05
CA VAL A 6 -22.27 13.34 -6.80
C VAL A 6 -22.03 14.04 -5.47
N GLY A 7 -20.76 14.17 -5.08
CA GLY A 7 -20.33 14.95 -3.92
C GLY A 7 -20.64 14.28 -2.56
N ASN A 8 -20.73 12.95 -2.54
CA ASN A 8 -20.92 12.22 -1.30
C ASN A 8 -19.57 11.97 -0.62
N LYS A 9 -19.29 12.73 0.42
CA LYS A 9 -18.02 12.61 1.16
C LYS A 9 -18.05 11.44 2.12
N TYR A 10 -16.96 10.66 2.12
CA TYR A 10 -16.72 9.62 3.09
C TYR A 10 -15.37 9.81 3.77
N GLY A 11 -15.21 9.22 4.93
CA GLY A 11 -13.95 9.11 5.66
C GLY A 11 -14.08 7.99 6.67
N THR A 12 -13.04 7.18 6.80
CA THR A 12 -13.02 6.06 7.73
C THR A 12 -12.86 6.59 9.16
N PRO A 13 -13.82 6.34 10.06
CA PRO A 13 -13.73 6.81 11.45
C PRO A 13 -12.64 6.07 12.24
N SER A 14 -12.39 4.83 11.89
CA SER A 14 -11.35 3.97 12.43
C SER A 14 -10.44 3.44 11.32
N GLU A 15 -9.31 2.90 11.70
CA GLU A 15 -8.37 2.27 10.79
C GLU A 15 -8.95 0.96 10.23
N ILE A 16 -8.75 0.75 8.94
CA ILE A 16 -9.15 -0.46 8.23
C ILE A 16 -7.90 -1.29 7.94
N PRO A 17 -7.88 -2.61 8.24
CA PRO A 17 -6.76 -3.47 7.88
C PRO A 17 -6.69 -3.65 6.37
N PHE A 18 -5.53 -3.36 5.80
CA PHE A 18 -5.18 -3.60 4.40
C PHE A 18 -4.01 -4.56 4.33
N LYS A 19 -4.09 -5.57 3.49
CA LYS A 19 -3.01 -6.54 3.31
C LYS A 19 -2.09 -6.07 2.20
N VAL A 20 -0.84 -5.84 2.53
CA VAL A 20 0.22 -5.58 1.56
C VAL A 20 0.89 -6.92 1.23
N VAL A 21 1.06 -7.20 -0.04
CA VAL A 21 1.80 -8.36 -0.53
C VAL A 21 3.01 -7.84 -1.29
N ASP A 22 4.17 -7.91 -0.68
CA ASP A 22 5.42 -7.54 -1.32
C ASP A 22 5.67 -8.41 -2.56
N ALA A 23 5.89 -7.79 -3.70
CA ALA A 23 5.98 -8.48 -5.00
C ALA A 23 7.26 -9.33 -5.11
N ASP A 24 8.34 -8.89 -4.49
CA ASP A 24 9.67 -9.51 -4.63
C ASP A 24 9.85 -10.67 -3.65
N THR A 25 9.36 -10.52 -2.43
CA THR A 25 9.57 -11.50 -1.37
C THR A 25 8.36 -12.39 -1.09
N GLY A 26 7.18 -12.00 -1.59
CA GLY A 26 5.91 -12.64 -1.27
C GLY A 26 5.47 -12.45 0.19
N LEU A 27 6.14 -11.58 0.94
CA LEU A 27 5.82 -11.30 2.33
C LEU A 27 4.44 -10.62 2.42
N LYS A 28 3.61 -11.14 3.31
CA LYS A 28 2.27 -10.61 3.56
C LYS A 28 2.28 -9.83 4.87
N LEU A 29 2.02 -8.54 4.77
CA LEU A 29 1.90 -7.65 5.90
C LEU A 29 0.46 -7.13 6.01
N SER A 30 0.02 -6.83 7.21
CA SER A 30 -1.24 -6.13 7.44
C SER A 30 -0.95 -4.74 7.93
N VAL A 31 -1.43 -3.75 7.21
CA VAL A 31 -1.26 -2.32 7.49
C VAL A 31 -2.61 -1.75 7.84
N ARG A 32 -2.68 -0.97 8.89
CA ARG A 32 -3.89 -0.24 9.26
C ARG A 32 -3.90 1.09 8.51
N ILE A 33 -4.92 1.30 7.68
CA ILE A 33 -5.04 2.52 6.88
C ILE A 33 -6.28 3.31 7.24
N ARG A 34 -6.19 4.63 7.09
CA ARG A 34 -7.33 5.56 7.04
C ARG A 34 -7.41 6.18 5.67
N CYS A 35 -8.61 6.30 5.14
CA CYS A 35 -8.83 6.96 3.86
C CYS A 35 -10.05 7.87 3.91
N PHE A 36 -10.04 8.88 3.06
CA PHE A 36 -11.18 9.73 2.80
C PHE A 36 -11.25 10.10 1.33
N GLY A 37 -12.44 10.44 0.87
CA GLY A 37 -12.68 10.80 -0.50
C GLY A 37 -14.15 11.08 -0.75
N GLU A 38 -14.52 10.95 -2.01
CA GLU A 38 -15.88 11.18 -2.47
C GLU A 38 -16.34 10.01 -3.33
N TYR A 39 -17.62 9.72 -3.28
CA TYR A 39 -18.24 8.72 -4.16
C TYR A 39 -19.48 9.29 -4.81
N SER A 40 -19.87 8.70 -5.90
CA SER A 40 -21.14 8.95 -6.54
C SER A 40 -21.93 7.65 -6.71
N TYR A 41 -23.24 7.80 -6.73
CA TYR A 41 -24.14 6.69 -6.99
C TYR A 41 -25.31 7.14 -7.86
N LYS A 42 -26.00 6.19 -8.44
CA LYS A 42 -27.22 6.43 -9.21
C LYS A 42 -28.30 5.42 -8.88
N ILE A 43 -29.54 5.79 -9.16
CA ILE A 43 -30.67 4.87 -9.15
C ILE A 43 -30.68 4.13 -10.49
N VAL A 44 -30.38 2.83 -10.47
CA VAL A 44 -30.35 1.94 -11.65
C VAL A 44 -31.71 1.26 -11.88
N ASP A 45 -32.47 1.02 -10.80
CA ASP A 45 -33.83 0.54 -10.84
C ASP A 45 -34.75 1.45 -10.02
N PRO A 46 -35.47 2.39 -10.68
CA PRO A 46 -36.36 3.31 -10.00
C PRO A 46 -37.57 2.64 -9.33
N ILE A 47 -38.01 1.50 -9.84
CA ILE A 47 -39.17 0.77 -9.29
C ILE A 47 -38.79 0.14 -7.95
N LEU A 48 -37.64 -0.54 -7.90
CA LEU A 48 -37.11 -1.09 -6.64
C LEU A 48 -36.85 0.01 -5.62
N PHE A 49 -36.27 1.14 -6.07
CA PHE A 49 -36.01 2.28 -5.18
C PHE A 49 -37.31 2.83 -4.60
N TYR A 50 -38.30 3.08 -5.44
CA TYR A 50 -39.59 3.57 -4.98
C TYR A 50 -40.24 2.60 -3.99
N THR A 51 -40.35 1.31 -4.36
CA THR A 51 -41.04 0.30 -3.55
C THR A 51 -40.35 0.08 -2.18
N ASN A 52 -39.01 0.02 -2.15
CA ASN A 52 -38.30 -0.42 -0.98
C ASN A 52 -37.71 0.72 -0.14
N VAL A 53 -37.65 1.96 -0.69
CA VAL A 53 -37.04 3.10 -0.01
C VAL A 53 -38.01 4.27 0.13
N ALA A 54 -38.64 4.68 -0.95
CA ALA A 54 -39.46 5.90 -1.01
C ALA A 54 -40.97 5.66 -0.95
N GLY A 55 -41.44 4.42 -0.89
CA GLY A 55 -42.87 4.06 -1.03
C GLY A 55 -43.79 4.64 0.04
N ASN A 56 -43.27 5.03 1.18
CA ASN A 56 -44.03 5.65 2.28
C ASN A 56 -43.96 7.18 2.29
N ALA A 57 -43.27 7.80 1.30
CA ALA A 57 -43.19 9.26 1.21
C ALA A 57 -44.55 9.81 0.68
N THR A 58 -45.07 10.84 1.34
CA THR A 58 -46.37 11.46 0.95
C THR A 58 -46.19 12.46 -0.20
N ASP A 59 -45.13 13.27 -0.16
CA ASP A 59 -44.90 14.33 -1.17
C ASP A 59 -43.54 14.19 -1.85
N SER A 60 -42.46 14.11 -1.07
CA SER A 60 -41.10 13.97 -1.56
C SER A 60 -40.28 13.07 -0.65
N TYR A 61 -39.29 12.40 -1.22
CA TYR A 61 -38.28 11.64 -0.50
C TYR A 61 -36.96 12.41 -0.58
N GLU A 62 -36.54 12.95 0.55
CA GLU A 62 -35.34 13.73 0.62
C GLU A 62 -34.09 12.82 0.74
N ARG A 63 -33.05 13.20 0.03
CA ARG A 63 -31.76 12.48 0.05
C ARG A 63 -31.21 12.28 1.47
N SER A 64 -31.34 13.28 2.34
CA SER A 64 -30.88 13.25 3.72
C SER A 64 -31.43 12.07 4.54
N GLN A 65 -32.57 11.51 4.15
CA GLN A 65 -33.20 10.39 4.83
C GLN A 65 -32.45 9.07 4.63
N ILE A 66 -31.70 8.92 3.54
CA ILE A 66 -30.94 7.69 3.22
C ILE A 66 -29.42 7.87 3.28
N ASP A 67 -28.91 9.09 3.16
CA ASP A 67 -27.47 9.37 3.07
C ASP A 67 -26.68 8.75 4.22
N GLY A 68 -27.17 8.85 5.45
CA GLY A 68 -26.52 8.29 6.63
C GLY A 68 -26.38 6.76 6.55
N GLN A 69 -27.42 6.08 6.08
CA GLN A 69 -27.44 4.64 5.92
C GLN A 69 -26.50 4.20 4.80
N LEU A 70 -26.55 4.85 3.64
CA LEU A 70 -25.67 4.55 2.52
C LEU A 70 -24.21 4.74 2.90
N LYS A 71 -23.87 5.82 3.60
CA LYS A 71 -22.52 6.06 4.10
C LYS A 71 -22.06 4.97 5.07
N SER A 72 -22.89 4.56 6.00
CA SER A 72 -22.56 3.49 6.97
C SER A 72 -22.33 2.15 6.27
N GLU A 73 -23.17 1.79 5.32
CA GLU A 73 -23.05 0.57 4.54
C GLU A 73 -21.81 0.59 3.64
N LEU A 74 -21.51 1.74 3.01
CA LEU A 74 -20.28 1.94 2.22
C LEU A 74 -19.04 1.71 3.08
N LEU A 75 -18.97 2.36 4.24
CA LEU A 75 -17.84 2.21 5.16
C LEU A 75 -17.64 0.76 5.61
N THR A 76 -18.73 0.04 5.84
CA THR A 76 -18.67 -1.40 6.16
C THR A 76 -18.17 -2.23 4.98
N ALA A 77 -18.53 -1.85 3.76
CA ALA A 77 -18.13 -2.54 2.53
C ALA A 77 -16.67 -2.25 2.11
N LEU A 78 -16.06 -1.18 2.62
CA LEU A 78 -14.67 -0.84 2.28
C LEU A 78 -13.68 -1.94 2.67
N GLN A 79 -13.84 -2.55 3.84
CA GLN A 79 -12.93 -3.60 4.29
C GLN A 79 -12.90 -4.81 3.36
N PRO A 80 -14.04 -5.45 3.01
CA PRO A 80 -14.02 -6.55 2.05
C PRO A 80 -13.66 -6.12 0.62
N ALA A 81 -13.99 -4.89 0.20
CA ALA A 81 -13.56 -4.35 -1.08
C ALA A 81 -12.04 -4.18 -1.15
N PHE A 82 -11.43 -3.59 -0.13
CA PHE A 82 -9.97 -3.46 -0.05
C PHE A 82 -9.27 -4.82 0.06
N ALA A 83 -9.89 -5.82 0.68
CA ALA A 83 -9.34 -7.18 0.68
C ALA A 83 -9.28 -7.77 -0.75
N LYS A 84 -10.27 -7.48 -1.61
CA LYS A 84 -10.25 -7.89 -3.02
C LYS A 84 -9.17 -7.14 -3.82
N ILE A 85 -9.03 -5.85 -3.61
CA ILE A 85 -7.99 -5.01 -4.24
C ILE A 85 -6.59 -5.50 -3.84
N SER A 86 -6.37 -5.74 -2.56
CA SER A 86 -5.12 -6.31 -2.04
C SER A 86 -4.79 -7.68 -2.65
N ALA A 87 -5.80 -8.52 -2.93
CA ALA A 87 -5.59 -9.81 -3.59
C ALA A 87 -5.06 -9.67 -5.02
N GLN A 88 -5.29 -8.53 -5.68
CA GLN A 88 -4.73 -8.17 -6.98
C GLN A 88 -3.30 -7.63 -6.89
N ARG A 89 -2.69 -7.62 -5.70
CA ARG A 89 -1.35 -7.08 -5.39
C ARG A 89 -1.22 -5.55 -5.59
N ILE A 90 -2.33 -4.84 -5.49
CA ILE A 90 -2.34 -3.38 -5.49
C ILE A 90 -1.98 -2.92 -4.08
N ASP A 91 -1.00 -2.02 -3.96
CA ASP A 91 -0.59 -1.45 -2.69
C ASP A 91 -1.57 -0.37 -2.20
N TYR A 92 -1.58 -0.10 -0.89
CA TYR A 92 -2.43 0.95 -0.33
C TYR A 92 -2.04 2.35 -0.82
N THR A 93 -0.79 2.56 -1.19
CA THR A 93 -0.29 3.81 -1.77
C THR A 93 -0.86 4.09 -3.16
N ASP A 94 -1.22 3.03 -3.90
CA ASP A 94 -1.68 3.11 -5.27
C ASP A 94 -3.20 3.16 -5.39
N LEU A 95 -3.94 3.07 -4.27
CA LEU A 95 -5.41 3.06 -4.25
C LEU A 95 -6.03 4.27 -4.96
N ALA A 96 -5.37 5.43 -4.92
CA ALA A 96 -5.84 6.63 -5.63
C ALA A 96 -5.84 6.47 -7.16
N GLY A 97 -5.00 5.61 -7.70
CA GLY A 97 -4.94 5.26 -9.13
C GLY A 97 -5.93 4.19 -9.56
N HIS A 98 -6.45 3.38 -8.63
CA HIS A 98 -7.31 2.22 -8.89
C HIS A 98 -8.77 2.45 -8.49
N THR A 99 -9.27 3.66 -8.77
CA THR A 99 -10.62 4.08 -8.37
C THR A 99 -11.73 3.30 -9.05
N PHE A 100 -11.51 2.84 -10.29
CA PHE A 100 -12.47 2.02 -11.02
C PHE A 100 -12.61 0.63 -10.42
N GLU A 101 -11.50 -0.03 -10.16
CA GLU A 101 -11.45 -1.37 -9.56
C GLU A 101 -12.07 -1.36 -8.14
N ILE A 102 -11.84 -0.28 -7.38
CA ILE A 102 -12.46 -0.13 -6.06
C ILE A 102 -13.98 0.04 -6.19
N ALA A 103 -14.47 0.84 -7.15
CA ALA A 103 -15.89 1.01 -7.38
C ALA A 103 -16.56 -0.30 -7.79
N GLU A 104 -15.92 -1.10 -8.63
CA GLU A 104 -16.38 -2.43 -9.03
C GLU A 104 -16.44 -3.40 -7.84
N ALA A 105 -15.37 -3.46 -7.04
CA ALA A 105 -15.31 -4.28 -5.83
C ALA A 105 -16.38 -3.88 -4.81
N LEU A 106 -16.65 -2.58 -4.64
CA LEU A 106 -17.72 -2.07 -3.79
C LEU A 106 -19.10 -2.46 -4.30
N ASN A 107 -19.36 -2.32 -5.61
CA ASN A 107 -20.62 -2.73 -6.21
C ASN A 107 -20.90 -4.21 -6.00
N GLU A 108 -19.88 -5.06 -6.13
CA GLU A 108 -20.02 -6.49 -5.87
C GLU A 108 -20.35 -6.79 -4.40
N VAL A 109 -19.66 -6.13 -3.47
CA VAL A 109 -19.90 -6.30 -2.02
C VAL A 109 -21.27 -5.78 -1.62
N LEU A 110 -21.71 -4.67 -2.21
CA LEU A 110 -22.99 -4.02 -1.89
C LEU A 110 -24.17 -4.54 -2.71
N SER A 111 -23.94 -5.42 -3.70
CA SER A 111 -24.97 -5.86 -4.68
C SER A 111 -26.30 -6.24 -4.04
N LYS A 112 -26.27 -7.07 -3.00
CA LYS A 112 -27.49 -7.53 -2.32
C LYS A 112 -28.29 -6.41 -1.65
N LYS A 113 -27.60 -5.41 -1.09
CA LYS A 113 -28.25 -4.32 -0.35
C LYS A 113 -28.60 -3.14 -1.24
N TRP A 114 -27.73 -2.82 -2.19
CA TRP A 114 -27.87 -1.65 -3.02
C TRP A 114 -28.56 -1.97 -4.34
N THR A 115 -28.02 -2.89 -5.12
CA THR A 115 -28.55 -3.17 -6.46
C THR A 115 -29.81 -4.01 -6.40
N GLU A 116 -29.79 -5.13 -5.70
CA GLU A 116 -30.92 -6.09 -5.70
C GLU A 116 -32.08 -5.64 -4.81
N LEU A 117 -31.81 -4.96 -3.70
CA LEU A 117 -32.86 -4.52 -2.78
C LEU A 117 -33.36 -3.11 -3.06
N ARG A 118 -32.45 -2.16 -3.39
CA ARG A 118 -32.81 -0.73 -3.52
C ARG A 118 -32.66 -0.18 -4.93
N GLY A 119 -32.15 -0.94 -5.87
CA GLY A 119 -31.91 -0.45 -7.23
C GLY A 119 -30.87 0.68 -7.32
N LEU A 120 -29.83 0.63 -6.46
CA LEU A 120 -28.75 1.61 -6.40
C LEU A 120 -27.43 1.00 -6.87
N ALA A 121 -26.59 1.79 -7.52
CA ALA A 121 -25.21 1.38 -7.84
C ALA A 121 -24.23 2.53 -7.67
N ILE A 122 -23.02 2.22 -7.24
CA ILE A 122 -21.89 3.16 -7.24
C ILE A 122 -21.46 3.37 -8.69
N VAL A 123 -21.30 4.64 -9.08
CA VAL A 123 -20.81 5.07 -10.40
C VAL A 123 -19.32 5.37 -10.34
N SER A 124 -18.90 6.12 -9.32
CA SER A 124 -17.50 6.45 -9.10
C SER A 124 -17.14 6.38 -7.62
N PHE A 125 -15.89 6.07 -7.35
CA PHE A 125 -15.33 6.07 -6.02
C PHE A 125 -13.93 6.70 -6.08
N GLY A 126 -13.79 7.88 -5.49
CA GLY A 126 -12.53 8.61 -5.44
C GLY A 126 -11.86 8.45 -4.08
N VAL A 127 -10.55 8.29 -4.09
CA VAL A 127 -9.71 8.26 -2.89
C VAL A 127 -8.81 9.48 -2.92
N ASN A 128 -9.10 10.46 -2.09
CA ASN A 128 -8.35 11.71 -2.05
C ASN A 128 -7.08 11.60 -1.22
N SER A 129 -7.10 10.76 -0.19
CA SER A 129 -5.94 10.51 0.66
C SER A 129 -6.05 9.15 1.34
N VAL A 130 -4.92 8.48 1.40
CA VAL A 130 -4.71 7.28 2.21
C VAL A 130 -3.55 7.55 3.15
N LYS A 131 -3.70 7.20 4.42
CA LYS A 131 -2.63 7.25 5.41
C LYS A 131 -2.57 5.93 6.13
N ALA A 132 -1.40 5.34 6.20
CA ALA A 132 -1.16 4.19 7.04
C ALA A 132 -0.91 4.64 8.50
N ASN A 133 -1.03 3.70 9.41
CA ASN A 133 -0.65 3.92 10.80
C ASN A 133 0.87 4.02 10.90
N GLU A 134 1.38 5.01 11.64
CA GLU A 134 2.83 5.31 11.74
C GLU A 134 3.66 4.11 12.27
N GLU A 135 3.09 3.33 13.19
CA GLU A 135 3.77 2.11 13.68
C GLU A 135 3.88 1.04 12.61
N ASP A 136 2.88 0.91 11.75
CA ASP A 136 2.86 -0.09 10.70
C ASP A 136 3.77 0.34 9.54
N GLU A 137 3.83 1.63 9.20
CA GLU A 137 4.81 2.20 8.26
C GLU A 137 6.24 1.99 8.75
N ALA A 138 6.52 2.26 10.03
CA ALA A 138 7.83 2.03 10.61
C ALA A 138 8.25 0.54 10.56
N LYS A 139 7.28 -0.37 10.77
CA LYS A 139 7.54 -1.81 10.61
C LYS A 139 7.87 -2.20 9.18
N ILE A 140 7.14 -1.67 8.19
CA ILE A 140 7.42 -1.91 6.77
C ILE A 140 8.82 -1.41 6.42
N GLN A 141 9.16 -0.17 6.79
CA GLN A 141 10.48 0.40 6.53
C GLN A 141 11.59 -0.44 7.17
N LYS A 142 11.39 -0.91 8.41
CA LYS A 142 12.37 -1.76 9.10
C LYS A 142 12.56 -3.11 8.39
N ILE A 143 11.48 -3.70 7.88
CA ILE A 143 11.54 -4.95 7.13
C ILE A 143 12.24 -4.74 5.79
N GLN A 144 11.89 -3.68 5.05
CA GLN A 144 12.54 -3.32 3.78
C GLN A 144 14.03 -3.04 3.96
N MET A 145 14.40 -2.34 5.02
CA MET A 145 15.80 -2.10 5.38
C MET A 145 16.53 -3.40 5.73
N GLY A 146 15.89 -4.30 6.48
CA GLY A 146 16.44 -5.62 6.78
C GLY A 146 16.67 -6.46 5.53
N MET A 147 15.75 -6.43 4.58
CA MET A 147 15.88 -7.11 3.28
C MET A 147 16.99 -6.49 2.42
N ALA A 148 17.07 -5.16 2.36
CA ALA A 148 18.16 -4.46 1.68
C ALA A 148 19.53 -4.83 2.25
N MET A 149 19.63 -4.96 3.58
CA MET A 149 20.86 -5.39 4.26
C MET A 149 21.20 -6.87 4.03
N SER A 150 20.22 -7.72 3.73
CA SER A 150 20.45 -9.13 3.42
C SER A 150 21.09 -9.34 2.03
N ASN A 151 20.97 -8.36 1.14
CA ASN A 151 21.69 -8.35 -0.13
C ASN A 151 23.09 -7.73 0.08
N PRO A 152 24.19 -8.48 -0.15
CA PRO A 152 25.54 -8.00 0.16
C PRO A 152 25.92 -6.68 -0.53
N ALA A 153 25.47 -6.48 -1.78
CA ALA A 153 25.75 -5.23 -2.52
C ALA A 153 24.99 -4.02 -1.98
N MET A 154 23.69 -4.21 -1.62
CA MET A 154 22.88 -3.16 -1.04
C MET A 154 23.26 -2.87 0.43
N GLY A 155 23.56 -3.93 1.19
CA GLY A 155 24.04 -3.80 2.58
C GLY A 155 25.34 -3.00 2.68
N ALA A 156 26.26 -3.19 1.74
CA ALA A 156 27.49 -2.39 1.66
C ALA A 156 27.21 -0.90 1.41
N GLY A 157 26.23 -0.56 0.54
CA GLY A 157 25.81 0.81 0.27
C GLY A 157 25.24 1.50 1.52
N VAL A 158 24.32 0.84 2.20
CA VAL A 158 23.70 1.34 3.44
C VAL A 158 24.74 1.56 4.54
N LEU A 159 25.74 0.66 4.64
CA LEU A 159 26.83 0.79 5.61
C LEU A 159 27.72 2.01 5.32
N VAL A 160 28.00 2.29 4.04
CA VAL A 160 28.78 3.46 3.60
C VAL A 160 28.02 4.75 3.87
N ASP A 161 26.71 4.79 3.61
CA ASP A 161 25.87 5.97 3.90
C ASP A 161 25.79 6.24 5.41
N ALA A 162 25.54 5.22 6.23
CA ALA A 162 25.53 5.35 7.68
C ALA A 162 26.88 5.81 8.23
N GLN A 163 27.98 5.36 7.62
CA GLN A 163 29.32 5.76 7.96
C GLN A 163 29.58 7.23 7.60
N SER A 164 29.11 7.66 6.43
CA SER A 164 29.21 9.07 5.97
C SER A 164 28.41 10.01 6.86
N ASP A 165 27.20 9.61 7.27
CA ASP A 165 26.36 10.41 8.15
C ASP A 165 26.93 10.50 9.58
N ALA A 166 27.50 9.42 10.09
CA ALA A 166 28.23 9.43 11.36
C ALA A 166 29.44 10.36 11.31
N MET A 167 30.20 10.36 10.20
CA MET A 167 31.32 11.30 9.98
C MET A 167 30.84 12.73 9.90
N ARG A 168 29.75 13.04 9.18
CA ARG A 168 29.17 14.40 9.10
C ARG A 168 28.73 14.90 10.47
N THR A 169 28.03 14.03 11.22
CA THR A 169 27.56 14.36 12.58
C THR A 169 28.73 14.58 13.53
N ALA A 170 29.78 13.78 13.43
CA ALA A 170 31.00 13.96 14.22
C ALA A 170 31.77 15.25 13.85
N ALA A 171 31.79 15.60 12.57
CA ALA A 171 32.45 16.84 12.10
C ALA A 171 31.65 18.11 12.47
N GLY A 172 30.34 18.03 12.66
CA GLY A 172 29.46 19.14 13.04
C GLY A 172 29.43 19.47 14.53
N ASN A 173 29.93 18.60 15.39
CA ASN A 173 29.96 18.81 16.84
C ASN A 173 31.33 19.40 17.30
N GLU A 174 31.28 20.49 18.05
CA GLU A 174 32.50 21.18 18.59
C GLU A 174 33.39 20.33 19.52
N GLY A 175 33.00 19.07 19.81
CA GLY A 175 33.77 18.06 20.54
C GLY A 175 34.27 16.90 19.68
N GLY A 176 34.23 17.02 18.33
CA GLY A 176 34.33 15.92 17.36
C GLY A 176 35.67 15.15 17.32
N MET A 177 36.71 15.59 17.98
CA MET A 177 38.00 14.88 17.99
C MET A 177 37.92 13.54 18.75
N GLY A 178 37.13 13.48 19.83
CA GLY A 178 36.89 12.23 20.58
C GLY A 178 36.03 11.21 19.84
N ALA A 179 35.01 11.69 19.09
CA ALA A 179 34.14 10.86 18.28
C ALA A 179 34.87 10.30 17.04
N ALA A 180 35.75 11.07 16.42
CA ALA A 180 36.56 10.64 15.29
C ALA A 180 37.56 9.53 15.70
N PHE A 181 38.16 9.63 16.87
CA PHE A 181 39.04 8.59 17.42
C PHE A 181 38.25 7.33 17.83
N GLY A 182 37.05 7.48 18.40
CA GLY A 182 36.16 6.36 18.70
C GLY A 182 35.74 5.59 17.45
N PHE A 183 35.44 6.32 16.39
CA PHE A 183 35.07 5.75 15.08
C PHE A 183 36.26 5.06 14.38
N MET A 184 37.46 5.68 14.45
CA MET A 184 38.68 5.09 13.90
C MET A 184 39.06 3.80 14.64
N GLY A 185 38.84 3.74 15.97
CA GLY A 185 39.03 2.56 16.80
C GLY A 185 38.02 1.44 16.46
N MET A 186 36.80 1.80 16.23
CA MET A 186 35.72 0.85 15.85
C MET A 186 35.93 0.29 14.42
N ASN A 187 36.43 1.12 13.50
CA ASN A 187 36.74 0.68 12.13
C ASN A 187 37.99 -0.23 12.11
N MET A 188 38.98 0.02 12.97
CA MET A 188 40.14 -0.82 13.13
C MET A 188 39.83 -2.16 13.83
N ALA A 189 38.89 -2.18 14.78
CA ALA A 189 38.38 -3.40 15.39
C ALA A 189 37.53 -4.22 14.39
N GLY A 190 36.79 -3.55 13.50
CA GLY A 190 36.05 -4.15 12.39
C GLY A 190 36.96 -4.79 11.33
N ALA A 191 38.14 -4.22 11.10
CA ALA A 191 39.14 -4.78 10.19
C ALA A 191 39.82 -6.05 10.73
N ALA A 192 39.80 -6.27 12.06
CA ALA A 192 40.40 -7.41 12.71
C ALA A 192 39.46 -8.63 12.84
N GLY A 193 38.19 -8.56 12.51
CA GLY A 193 37.26 -9.71 12.62
C GLY A 193 35.78 -9.40 12.32
N GLY A 194 35.43 -8.22 11.78
CA GLY A 194 34.07 -7.82 11.52
C GLY A 194 33.73 -7.66 10.03
N MET A 195 32.45 -7.66 9.70
CA MET A 195 31.95 -7.34 8.37
C MET A 195 32.18 -5.86 8.07
N ASN A 196 33.01 -5.56 7.08
CA ASN A 196 33.16 -4.20 6.54
C ASN A 196 32.60 -4.13 5.11
N ALA A 197 32.42 -2.91 4.61
CA ALA A 197 31.86 -2.68 3.27
C ALA A 197 32.66 -3.40 2.17
N SER A 198 33.99 -3.44 2.28
CA SER A 198 34.87 -4.11 1.32
C SER A 198 34.66 -5.62 1.26
N ASN A 199 34.41 -6.28 2.40
CA ASN A 199 34.10 -7.69 2.46
C ASN A 199 32.73 -8.00 1.87
N LEU A 200 31.73 -7.14 2.09
CA LEU A 200 30.41 -7.29 1.51
C LEU A 200 30.41 -7.11 -0.02
N TYR A 201 31.16 -6.14 -0.54
CA TYR A 201 31.36 -5.99 -2.00
C TYR A 201 32.10 -7.18 -2.60
N GLY A 202 33.10 -7.73 -1.90
CA GLY A 202 33.82 -8.92 -2.32
C GLY A 202 32.91 -10.15 -2.40
N MET A 203 32.02 -10.35 -1.45
CA MET A 203 31.01 -11.43 -1.47
C MET A 203 30.00 -11.26 -2.60
N ALA A 204 29.57 -10.03 -2.90
CA ALA A 204 28.66 -9.76 -4.01
C ALA A 204 29.30 -10.08 -5.38
N GLY A 205 30.59 -9.80 -5.53
CA GLY A 205 31.35 -10.12 -6.75
C GLY A 205 31.51 -11.64 -6.97
N GLN A 206 31.65 -12.43 -5.92
CA GLN A 206 31.72 -13.89 -6.00
C GLN A 206 30.40 -14.55 -6.36
N GLN A 207 29.27 -13.97 -5.92
CA GLN A 207 27.94 -14.48 -6.23
C GLN A 207 27.58 -14.31 -7.71
N GLN A 208 28.04 -13.23 -8.35
CA GLN A 208 27.83 -13.01 -9.79
C GLN A 208 28.61 -13.99 -10.68
N GLN A 209 29.72 -14.56 -10.20
CA GLN A 209 30.51 -15.53 -10.96
C GLN A 209 29.96 -16.97 -10.89
N GLN A 210 28.98 -17.23 -10.03
CA GLN A 210 28.38 -18.57 -9.87
C GLN A 210 27.04 -18.75 -10.59
N MET A 211 26.56 -17.75 -11.38
CA MET A 211 25.43 -17.98 -12.27
C MET A 211 25.85 -18.92 -13.41
N PRO A 212 25.19 -20.08 -13.59
CA PRO A 212 25.50 -20.96 -14.70
C PRO A 212 25.20 -20.22 -16.00
N GLN A 213 26.21 -20.08 -16.87
CA GLN A 213 26.01 -19.66 -18.25
C GLN A 213 25.03 -20.62 -18.92
N GLN A 214 23.85 -20.14 -19.23
CA GLN A 214 22.89 -20.87 -20.04
C GLN A 214 23.55 -21.18 -21.40
N ALA A 215 23.74 -22.47 -21.69
CA ALA A 215 24.25 -22.93 -22.96
C ALA A 215 23.36 -22.43 -24.10
N PRO A 216 23.92 -21.98 -25.24
CA PRO A 216 23.13 -21.55 -26.36
C PRO A 216 22.30 -22.71 -26.90
N ALA A 217 21.04 -22.43 -27.23
CA ALA A 217 20.11 -23.38 -27.82
C ALA A 217 20.67 -23.95 -29.14
N PRO A 218 20.52 -25.24 -29.43
CA PRO A 218 20.96 -25.82 -30.69
C PRO A 218 20.17 -25.23 -31.88
N ALA A 219 20.87 -24.90 -32.95
CA ALA A 219 20.32 -24.41 -34.18
C ALA A 219 19.38 -25.45 -34.83
N PRO A 220 18.27 -25.02 -35.50
CA PRO A 220 17.40 -25.95 -36.21
C PRO A 220 18.10 -26.56 -37.38
N ALA A 221 17.91 -27.89 -37.58
CA ALA A 221 18.44 -28.65 -38.71
C ALA A 221 17.82 -28.19 -40.02
N PRO A 222 18.60 -28.15 -41.13
CA PRO A 222 18.07 -27.82 -42.45
C PRO A 222 17.16 -28.94 -42.98
N ALA A 223 16.13 -28.52 -43.72
CA ALA A 223 15.13 -29.36 -44.39
C ALA A 223 15.73 -30.20 -45.52
#